data_5f43015e28d0f983cf588eb38ecd5dbd
#
_entry.id   5f43015e28d0f983cf588eb38ecd5dbd
#
_cell.length_a   1.000
_cell.length_b   1.000
_cell.length_c   1.000
_cell.angle_alpha   90.00
_cell.angle_beta   90.00
_cell.angle_gamma   90.00
#
_symmetry.space_group_name_H-M   'P 1'
#
loop_
_entity.id
_entity.type
_entity.pdbx_description
1 polymer ?
#
loop_
_entity_poly.entity_id
_entity_poly.type
_entity_poly.pdbx_seq_one_letter_code
_entity_poly.pdbx_strand_id
1 'polypeptide(L)'
;MEGFMKFQIFISSVQREFAEERKQLFSYLTNDPILSLFFKPFIFENHPASNSKTYDIYLKEVEKSDIYLGLLGNEYGTASKNSISPTEQEYNLANKLHKTCLIFIKKDNSQRHPKEIKFIQKVEKNNVRRSFTDYDELKNAVYKALVLYMEEKELIRTGPFDQAKNNEATIDDIDEEKVRTKLKNNSFITNLQRRCFSTD
;
A
#
# COMPACT_ATOMS: atom_id res chain seq x y z
N MET A 1 24.53 -13.26 2.98
CA MET A 1 23.35 -12.71 2.26
C MET A 1 22.95 -11.43 2.97
N GLU A 2 23.27 -10.28 2.39
CA GLU A 2 22.76 -9.00 2.89
C GLU A 2 21.22 -9.02 2.74
N GLY A 3 20.51 -8.94 3.87
CA GLY A 3 19.06 -8.94 3.87
C GLY A 3 18.54 -7.66 3.18
N PHE A 4 17.65 -7.80 2.23
CA PHE A 4 16.97 -6.66 1.61
C PHE A 4 16.31 -5.81 2.70
N MET A 5 16.65 -4.51 2.75
CA MET A 5 16.09 -3.59 3.74
C MET A 5 14.65 -3.26 3.36
N LYS A 6 13.69 -3.62 4.23
CA LYS A 6 12.26 -3.39 3.99
C LYS A 6 11.91 -1.91 4.10
N PHE A 7 11.03 -1.44 3.23
CA PHE A 7 10.47 -0.10 3.30
C PHE A 7 9.52 0.03 4.51
N GLN A 8 9.74 1.02 5.33
CA GLN A 8 8.89 1.27 6.49
C GLN A 8 7.66 2.08 6.11
N ILE A 9 6.47 1.58 6.46
CA ILE A 9 5.19 2.25 6.29
C ILE A 9 4.73 2.78 7.64
N PHE A 10 4.59 4.11 7.77
CA PHE A 10 3.97 4.73 8.94
C PHE A 10 2.47 4.88 8.70
N ILE A 11 1.62 4.20 9.47
CA ILE A 11 0.16 4.28 9.37
C ILE A 11 -0.35 5.34 10.33
N SER A 12 -0.84 6.45 9.78
CA SER A 12 -1.35 7.63 10.47
C SER A 12 -2.86 7.76 10.35
N SER A 13 -3.54 8.05 11.44
CA SER A 13 -4.97 8.37 11.47
C SER A 13 -5.38 8.87 12.86
N VAL A 14 -6.62 9.32 12.99
CA VAL A 14 -7.25 9.45 14.31
C VAL A 14 -7.46 8.06 14.90
N GLN A 15 -6.69 7.71 15.94
CA GLN A 15 -6.63 6.35 16.49
C GLN A 15 -7.99 5.81 16.90
N ARG A 16 -8.81 6.65 17.57
CA ARG A 16 -10.14 6.24 18.04
C ARG A 16 -11.09 5.90 16.88
N GLU A 17 -11.04 6.68 15.82
CA GLU A 17 -11.91 6.50 14.65
C GLU A 17 -11.52 5.28 13.80
N PHE A 18 -10.22 4.99 13.70
CA PHE A 18 -9.67 3.95 12.83
C PHE A 18 -8.99 2.81 13.60
N ALA A 19 -9.37 2.56 14.84
CA ALA A 19 -8.70 1.55 15.67
C ALA A 19 -8.69 0.17 15.02
N GLU A 20 -9.81 -0.24 14.43
CA GLU A 20 -9.95 -1.55 13.80
C GLU A 20 -9.26 -1.62 12.45
N GLU A 21 -9.46 -0.62 11.58
CA GLU A 21 -8.81 -0.56 10.27
C GLU A 21 -7.27 -0.55 10.40
N ARG A 22 -6.72 0.17 11.37
CA ARG A 22 -5.26 0.20 11.66
C ARG A 22 -4.74 -1.17 12.03
N LYS A 23 -5.42 -1.87 12.94
CA LYS A 23 -5.05 -3.21 13.41
C LYS A 23 -5.12 -4.22 12.27
N GLN A 24 -6.20 -4.18 11.50
CA GLN A 24 -6.40 -5.07 10.36
C GLN A 24 -5.37 -4.82 9.26
N LEU A 25 -5.07 -3.56 8.90
CA LEU A 25 -4.03 -3.22 7.94
C LEU A 25 -2.64 -3.65 8.42
N PHE A 26 -2.31 -3.41 9.69
CA PHE A 26 -1.05 -3.88 10.26
C PHE A 26 -0.91 -5.40 10.12
N SER A 27 -1.95 -6.14 10.52
CA SER A 27 -1.96 -7.60 10.39
C SER A 27 -1.85 -8.05 8.93
N TYR A 28 -2.60 -7.42 8.03
CA TYR A 28 -2.55 -7.71 6.60
C TYR A 28 -1.15 -7.52 6.02
N LEU A 29 -0.56 -6.34 6.21
CA LEU A 29 0.76 -6.01 5.65
C LEU A 29 1.89 -6.88 6.24
N THR A 30 1.72 -7.34 7.49
CA THR A 30 2.70 -8.20 8.15
C THR A 30 2.61 -9.66 7.68
N ASN A 31 1.40 -10.14 7.34
CA ASN A 31 1.15 -11.55 7.05
C ASN A 31 0.97 -11.84 5.55
N ASP A 32 0.79 -10.83 4.70
CA ASP A 32 0.72 -11.05 3.25
C ASP A 32 2.04 -11.62 2.72
N PRO A 33 2.02 -12.74 1.97
CA PRO A 33 3.24 -13.45 1.54
C PRO A 33 4.19 -12.60 0.67
N ILE A 34 3.67 -11.62 -0.07
CA ILE A 34 4.46 -10.77 -0.96
C ILE A 34 4.79 -9.45 -0.27
N LEU A 35 3.78 -8.73 0.23
CA LEU A 35 3.98 -7.41 0.83
C LEU A 35 4.92 -7.46 2.04
N SER A 36 4.83 -8.51 2.86
CA SER A 36 5.71 -8.68 4.02
C SER A 36 7.19 -8.85 3.68
N LEU A 37 7.53 -9.20 2.44
CA LEU A 37 8.92 -9.26 1.98
C LEU A 37 9.51 -7.86 1.77
N PHE A 38 8.71 -6.92 1.31
CA PHE A 38 9.15 -5.58 0.91
C PHE A 38 8.85 -4.51 1.95
N PHE A 39 7.80 -4.68 2.75
CA PHE A 39 7.28 -3.64 3.65
C PHE A 39 7.31 -4.06 5.11
N LYS A 40 7.50 -3.05 5.98
CA LYS A 40 7.40 -3.16 7.43
C LYS A 40 6.43 -2.09 7.94
N PRO A 41 5.17 -2.45 8.26
CA PRO A 41 4.22 -1.49 8.80
C PRO A 41 4.57 -1.08 10.23
N PHE A 42 4.29 0.16 10.58
CA PHE A 42 4.38 0.71 11.92
C PHE A 42 3.04 1.31 12.31
N ILE A 43 2.55 0.91 13.49
CA ILE A 43 1.46 1.56 14.23
C ILE A 43 1.94 1.81 15.65
N PHE A 44 1.51 2.93 16.23
CA PHE A 44 1.97 3.32 17.58
C PHE A 44 1.54 2.33 18.66
N GLU A 45 0.38 1.69 18.50
CA GLU A 45 -0.20 0.73 19.46
C GLU A 45 0.74 -0.46 19.72
N ASN A 46 1.63 -0.77 18.79
CA ASN A 46 2.63 -1.82 18.92
C ASN A 46 4.00 -1.33 19.44
N HIS A 47 4.11 -0.01 19.73
CA HIS A 47 5.37 0.52 20.25
C HIS A 47 5.54 0.12 21.73
N PRO A 48 6.71 -0.44 22.12
CA PRO A 48 6.95 -0.80 23.51
C PRO A 48 6.94 0.44 24.41
N ALA A 49 6.59 0.26 25.68
CA ALA A 49 6.64 1.33 26.66
C ALA A 49 8.05 1.96 26.69
N SER A 50 8.12 3.28 26.63
CA SER A 50 9.37 4.03 26.62
C SER A 50 9.27 5.28 27.47
N ASN A 51 10.41 5.80 27.92
CA ASN A 51 10.48 7.04 28.72
C ASN A 51 10.42 8.31 27.85
N SER A 52 10.24 8.19 26.54
CA SER A 52 10.15 9.32 25.62
C SER A 52 8.73 9.88 25.57
N LYS A 53 8.60 11.19 25.31
CA LYS A 53 7.27 11.78 25.09
C LYS A 53 6.63 11.14 23.87
N THR A 54 5.39 10.76 23.98
CA THR A 54 4.59 10.13 22.94
C THR A 54 4.70 10.87 21.59
N TYR A 55 4.59 12.20 21.63
CA TYR A 55 4.67 13.07 20.46
C TYR A 55 6.03 12.96 19.71
N ASP A 56 7.13 12.94 20.47
CA ASP A 56 8.48 12.85 19.85
C ASP A 56 8.71 11.52 19.17
N ILE A 57 8.07 10.45 19.65
CA ILE A 57 8.13 9.11 19.03
C ILE A 57 7.43 9.12 17.69
N TYR A 58 6.22 9.67 17.59
CA TYR A 58 5.48 9.75 16.33
C TYR A 58 6.27 10.43 15.24
N LEU A 59 6.80 11.62 15.51
CA LEU A 59 7.56 12.37 14.51
C LEU A 59 8.85 11.65 14.10
N LYS A 60 9.57 11.04 15.05
CA LYS A 60 10.76 10.22 14.72
C LYS A 60 10.42 9.02 13.85
N GLU A 61 9.28 8.37 14.06
CA GLU A 61 8.87 7.24 13.23
C GLU A 61 8.42 7.69 11.82
N VAL A 62 7.80 8.87 11.69
CA VAL A 62 7.56 9.49 10.38
C VAL A 62 8.88 9.80 9.67
N GLU A 63 9.88 10.35 10.37
CA GLU A 63 11.21 10.63 9.80
C GLU A 63 11.89 9.37 9.25
N LYS A 64 11.80 8.25 9.99
CA LYS A 64 12.40 6.96 9.59
C LYS A 64 11.63 6.26 8.48
N SER A 65 10.34 6.55 8.30
CA SER A 65 9.51 5.86 7.33
C SER A 65 9.85 6.26 5.90
N ASP A 66 9.62 5.35 4.96
CA ASP A 66 9.70 5.60 3.52
C ASP A 66 8.35 6.03 2.96
N ILE A 67 7.28 5.49 3.54
CA ILE A 67 5.90 5.70 3.11
C ILE A 67 5.08 6.20 4.31
N TYR A 68 4.36 7.31 4.11
CA TYR A 68 3.29 7.78 4.98
C TYR A 68 1.96 7.28 4.44
N LEU A 69 1.23 6.47 5.20
CA LEU A 69 -0.11 6.00 4.87
C LEU A 69 -1.13 6.69 5.77
N GLY A 70 -1.87 7.63 5.22
CA GLY A 70 -2.86 8.43 5.95
C GLY A 70 -4.27 7.92 5.75
N LEU A 71 -5.00 7.63 6.85
CA LEU A 71 -6.44 7.35 6.86
C LEU A 71 -7.15 8.59 7.41
N LEU A 72 -7.99 9.21 6.61
CA LEU A 72 -8.75 10.42 6.94
C LEU A 72 -10.25 10.11 6.97
N GLY A 73 -10.93 10.57 8.02
CA GLY A 73 -12.34 10.27 8.24
C GLY A 73 -13.16 11.50 8.60
N ASN A 74 -13.97 11.38 9.63
CA ASN A 74 -14.84 12.44 10.10
C ASN A 74 -14.24 13.25 11.25
N GLU A 75 -13.35 12.64 12.05
CA GLU A 75 -12.75 13.25 13.21
C GLU A 75 -11.40 13.91 12.86
N TYR A 76 -11.19 15.13 13.38
CA TYR A 76 -9.90 15.82 13.24
C TYR A 76 -8.86 15.37 14.28
N GLY A 77 -9.30 14.62 15.31
CA GLY A 77 -8.48 14.24 16.45
C GLY A 77 -8.34 15.34 17.50
N THR A 78 -7.61 15.01 18.56
CA THR A 78 -7.45 15.91 19.72
C THR A 78 -6.36 16.94 19.42
N ALA A 79 -6.79 18.17 19.18
CA ALA A 79 -5.89 19.32 19.05
C ALA A 79 -6.11 20.29 20.23
N SER A 80 -5.06 20.90 20.76
CA SER A 80 -5.24 22.04 21.65
C SER A 80 -5.90 23.21 20.90
N LYS A 81 -6.52 24.16 21.63
CA LYS A 81 -7.35 25.21 21.01
C LYS A 81 -6.69 25.95 19.84
N ASN A 82 -5.35 26.05 19.83
CA ASN A 82 -4.57 26.78 18.83
C ASN A 82 -3.59 25.90 18.04
N SER A 83 -3.67 24.57 18.13
CA SER A 83 -2.78 23.65 17.43
C SER A 83 -3.50 22.84 16.35
N ILE A 84 -2.73 22.33 15.42
CA ILE A 84 -3.18 21.32 14.45
C ILE A 84 -3.18 19.93 15.09
N SER A 85 -3.96 18.99 14.53
CA SER A 85 -4.02 17.62 15.05
C SER A 85 -2.69 16.87 14.87
N PRO A 86 -2.43 15.83 15.67
CA PRO A 86 -1.25 14.99 15.47
C PRO A 86 -1.17 14.43 14.05
N THR A 87 -2.28 13.92 13.52
CA THR A 87 -2.34 13.38 12.13
C THR A 87 -1.95 14.43 11.08
N GLU A 88 -2.41 15.68 11.24
CA GLU A 88 -2.01 16.75 10.32
C GLU A 88 -0.54 17.14 10.49
N GLN A 89 0.01 17.09 11.72
CA GLN A 89 1.44 17.36 11.97
C GLN A 89 2.33 16.28 11.31
N GLU A 90 1.95 15.01 11.47
CA GLU A 90 2.63 13.86 10.86
C GLU A 90 2.63 13.97 9.33
N TYR A 91 1.48 14.31 8.72
CA TYR A 91 1.38 14.57 7.29
C TYR A 91 2.28 15.73 6.84
N ASN A 92 2.26 16.85 7.57
CA ASN A 92 3.09 18.01 7.23
C ASN A 92 4.58 17.66 7.25
N LEU A 93 5.02 16.87 8.24
CA LEU A 93 6.39 16.40 8.34
C LEU A 93 6.74 15.45 7.17
N ALA A 94 5.88 14.46 6.90
CA ALA A 94 6.07 13.54 5.79
C ALA A 94 6.19 14.28 4.44
N ASN A 95 5.29 15.24 4.19
CA ASN A 95 5.32 16.07 2.99
C ASN A 95 6.59 16.95 2.90
N LYS A 96 7.00 17.57 4.01
CA LYS A 96 8.24 18.35 4.11
C LYS A 96 9.48 17.52 3.80
N LEU A 97 9.48 16.25 4.21
CA LEU A 97 10.58 15.30 3.99
C LEU A 97 10.46 14.57 2.63
N HIS A 98 9.51 14.95 1.78
CA HIS A 98 9.26 14.35 0.47
C HIS A 98 9.04 12.83 0.52
N LYS A 99 8.38 12.34 1.59
CA LYS A 99 8.00 10.94 1.70
C LYS A 99 6.87 10.62 0.71
N THR A 100 6.79 9.37 0.28
CA THR A 100 5.63 8.91 -0.49
C THR A 100 4.39 8.95 0.41
N CYS A 101 3.41 9.79 0.09
CA CYS A 101 2.19 9.95 0.87
C CYS A 101 1.03 9.21 0.16
N LEU A 102 0.57 8.11 0.74
CA LEU A 102 -0.59 7.34 0.30
C LEU A 102 -1.79 7.74 1.15
N ILE A 103 -2.80 8.37 0.55
CA ILE A 103 -3.94 8.94 1.28
C ILE A 103 -5.23 8.21 0.94
N PHE A 104 -5.92 7.77 1.99
CA PHE A 104 -7.20 7.07 1.90
C PHE A 104 -8.25 7.80 2.73
N ILE A 105 -9.39 8.11 2.12
CA ILE A 105 -10.45 8.91 2.75
C ILE A 105 -11.70 8.04 2.91
N LYS A 106 -12.13 7.84 4.16
CA LYS A 106 -13.36 7.10 4.46
C LYS A 106 -14.56 7.90 3.99
N LYS A 107 -15.39 7.29 3.14
CA LYS A 107 -16.71 7.80 2.80
C LYS A 107 -17.69 7.38 3.88
N ASP A 108 -18.25 8.35 4.55
CA ASP A 108 -19.24 8.18 5.59
C ASP A 108 -20.30 9.26 5.43
N ASN A 109 -21.54 8.94 5.76
CA ASN A 109 -22.67 9.87 5.71
C ASN A 109 -22.77 10.77 6.95
N SER A 110 -21.90 10.59 7.94
CA SER A 110 -21.87 11.42 9.13
C SER A 110 -21.21 12.77 8.90
N GLN A 111 -21.52 13.74 9.75
CA GLN A 111 -20.99 15.09 9.63
C GLN A 111 -19.49 15.13 9.95
N ARG A 112 -18.68 15.51 8.98
CA ARG A 112 -17.23 15.65 9.14
C ARG A 112 -16.88 16.93 9.91
N HIS A 113 -15.89 16.83 10.78
CA HIS A 113 -15.40 17.98 11.55
C HIS A 113 -14.85 19.09 10.62
N PRO A 114 -15.18 20.40 10.84
CA PRO A 114 -14.78 21.49 9.94
C PRO A 114 -13.27 21.60 9.69
N LYS A 115 -12.42 21.29 10.70
CA LYS A 115 -10.97 21.28 10.52
C LYS A 115 -10.51 20.09 9.69
N GLU A 116 -11.19 18.93 9.79
CA GLU A 116 -10.89 17.76 8.96
C GLU A 116 -11.20 18.03 7.49
N ILE A 117 -12.30 18.72 7.18
CA ILE A 117 -12.62 19.16 5.83
C ILE A 117 -11.47 20.00 5.25
N LYS A 118 -10.97 20.98 6.04
CA LYS A 118 -9.85 21.83 5.61
C LYS A 118 -8.56 21.05 5.42
N PHE A 119 -8.30 20.08 6.30
CA PHE A 119 -7.13 19.22 6.20
C PHE A 119 -7.20 18.33 4.95
N ILE A 120 -8.34 17.71 4.67
CA ILE A 120 -8.56 16.92 3.46
C ILE A 120 -8.36 17.80 2.20
N GLN A 121 -8.93 18.99 2.15
CA GLN A 121 -8.72 19.92 1.03
C GLN A 121 -7.25 20.29 0.81
N LYS A 122 -6.47 20.42 1.91
CA LYS A 122 -5.02 20.65 1.84
C LYS A 122 -4.28 19.45 1.26
N VAL A 123 -4.64 18.24 1.70
CA VAL A 123 -4.04 16.98 1.23
C VAL A 123 -4.36 16.75 -0.25
N GLU A 124 -5.59 17.00 -0.69
CA GLU A 124 -6.04 16.82 -2.08
C GLU A 124 -5.32 17.72 -3.09
N LYS A 125 -4.78 18.85 -2.65
CA LYS A 125 -3.97 19.73 -3.52
C LYS A 125 -2.60 19.15 -3.86
N ASN A 126 -2.07 18.27 -3.00
CA ASN A 126 -0.70 17.78 -3.10
C ASN A 126 -0.62 16.28 -3.45
N ASN A 127 -1.70 15.53 -3.25
CA ASN A 127 -1.68 14.08 -3.35
C ASN A 127 -2.89 13.54 -4.10
N VAL A 128 -2.67 12.49 -4.90
CA VAL A 128 -3.76 11.65 -5.41
C VAL A 128 -4.29 10.81 -4.25
N ARG A 129 -5.60 10.86 -4.04
CA ARG A 129 -6.27 10.14 -2.96
C ARG A 129 -7.18 9.04 -3.49
N ARG A 130 -7.47 8.06 -2.64
CA ARG A 130 -8.53 7.07 -2.86
C ARG A 130 -9.55 7.14 -1.75
N SER A 131 -10.82 6.95 -2.12
CA SER A 131 -11.90 6.83 -1.12
C SER A 131 -12.24 5.36 -0.90
N PHE A 132 -12.73 5.03 0.30
CA PHE A 132 -13.21 3.71 0.67
C PHE A 132 -14.43 3.83 1.59
N THR A 133 -15.27 2.80 1.63
CA THR A 133 -16.45 2.69 2.50
C THR A 133 -16.24 1.67 3.60
N ASP A 134 -15.56 0.59 3.30
CA ASP A 134 -15.30 -0.53 4.20
C ASP A 134 -13.83 -0.98 4.16
N TYR A 135 -13.51 -1.96 5.00
CA TYR A 135 -12.14 -2.46 5.12
C TYR A 135 -11.65 -3.17 3.84
N ASP A 136 -12.52 -3.89 3.15
CA ASP A 136 -12.12 -4.63 1.94
C ASP A 136 -11.76 -3.68 0.80
N GLU A 137 -12.51 -2.59 0.64
CA GLU A 137 -12.16 -1.52 -0.29
C GLU A 137 -10.83 -0.86 0.09
N LEU A 138 -10.62 -0.57 1.39
CA LEU A 138 -9.37 -0.01 1.90
C LEU A 138 -8.19 -0.93 1.61
N LYS A 139 -8.31 -2.21 1.98
CA LYS A 139 -7.29 -3.24 1.76
C LYS A 139 -6.89 -3.33 0.29
N ASN A 140 -7.88 -3.40 -0.61
CA ASN A 140 -7.63 -3.47 -2.04
C ASN A 140 -6.97 -2.20 -2.58
N ALA A 141 -7.37 -1.02 -2.09
CA ALA A 141 -6.77 0.26 -2.49
C ALA A 141 -5.32 0.38 -2.00
N VAL A 142 -5.03 -0.03 -0.77
CA VAL A 142 -3.67 -0.08 -0.21
C VAL A 142 -2.80 -1.05 -1.00
N TYR A 143 -3.30 -2.26 -1.28
CA TYR A 143 -2.58 -3.24 -2.10
C TYR A 143 -2.15 -2.67 -3.45
N LYS A 144 -3.10 -2.09 -4.19
CA LYS A 144 -2.83 -1.47 -5.50
C LYS A 144 -1.79 -0.35 -5.41
N ALA A 145 -1.88 0.51 -4.39
CA ALA A 145 -0.94 1.60 -4.19
C ALA A 145 0.49 1.09 -3.88
N LEU A 146 0.62 0.02 -3.09
CA LEU A 146 1.91 -0.59 -2.78
C LEU A 146 2.51 -1.35 -3.96
N VAL A 147 1.68 -1.98 -4.80
CA VAL A 147 2.14 -2.60 -6.06
C VAL A 147 2.69 -1.52 -7.00
N LEU A 148 1.99 -0.39 -7.19
CA LEU A 148 2.49 0.73 -7.98
C LEU A 148 3.80 1.30 -7.40
N TYR A 149 3.91 1.42 -6.09
CA TYR A 149 5.16 1.83 -5.43
C TYR A 149 6.31 0.87 -5.74
N MET A 150 6.05 -0.44 -5.68
CA MET A 150 7.07 -1.45 -6.03
C MET A 150 7.51 -1.36 -7.49
N GLU A 151 6.58 -1.09 -8.41
CA GLU A 151 6.88 -0.85 -9.83
C GLU A 151 7.74 0.41 -10.02
N GLU A 152 7.35 1.53 -9.42
CA GLU A 152 8.10 2.79 -9.47
C GLU A 152 9.53 2.68 -8.89
N LYS A 153 9.72 1.77 -7.93
CA LYS A 153 11.04 1.46 -7.34
C LYS A 153 11.77 0.32 -8.05
N GLU A 154 11.24 -0.17 -9.17
CA GLU A 154 11.81 -1.27 -9.95
C GLU A 154 12.04 -2.57 -9.15
N LEU A 155 11.29 -2.75 -8.05
CA LEU A 155 11.36 -3.94 -7.20
C LEU A 155 10.67 -5.14 -7.83
N ILE A 156 9.63 -4.86 -8.61
CA ILE A 156 8.89 -5.83 -9.41
C ILE A 156 8.79 -5.31 -10.84
N ARG A 157 8.74 -6.24 -11.80
CA ARG A 157 8.41 -5.92 -13.19
C ARG A 157 7.06 -6.53 -13.49
N THR A 158 6.10 -5.70 -13.85
CA THR A 158 4.86 -6.17 -14.45
C THR A 158 5.22 -6.79 -15.79
N GLY A 159 4.96 -8.08 -15.88
CA GLY A 159 5.30 -8.86 -17.07
C GLY A 159 4.36 -8.53 -18.23
N PRO A 160 4.51 -9.23 -19.37
CA PRO A 160 3.74 -9.00 -20.59
C PRO A 160 2.22 -9.16 -20.45
N PHE A 161 1.72 -9.58 -19.28
CA PHE A 161 0.28 -9.68 -19.01
C PHE A 161 -0.45 -8.33 -19.01
N ASP A 162 0.23 -7.21 -18.72
CA ASP A 162 -0.40 -5.88 -18.77
C ASP A 162 -0.46 -5.31 -20.19
N GLN A 163 0.39 -5.76 -21.11
CA GLN A 163 0.29 -5.41 -22.51
C GLN A 163 -0.93 -6.06 -23.20
N ALA A 164 -1.43 -7.17 -22.66
CA ALA A 164 -2.64 -7.84 -23.16
C ALA A 164 -3.94 -7.05 -22.89
N LYS A 165 -3.94 -6.11 -21.91
CA LYS A 165 -5.13 -5.28 -21.63
C LYS A 165 -5.29 -4.07 -22.54
N ASN A 166 -4.22 -3.64 -23.22
CA ASN A 166 -4.26 -2.51 -24.16
C ASN A 166 -4.42 -2.93 -25.61
N ASN A 167 -4.25 -4.20 -25.90
CA ASN A 167 -4.62 -4.76 -27.19
C ASN A 167 -5.93 -5.52 -26.98
N GLU A 168 -7.03 -4.96 -27.43
CA GLU A 168 -8.24 -5.69 -27.78
C GLU A 168 -7.89 -6.61 -28.96
N ALA A 169 -7.02 -7.60 -28.72
CA ALA A 169 -6.85 -8.72 -29.63
C ALA A 169 -8.10 -9.57 -29.46
N THR A 170 -9.00 -9.48 -30.42
CA THR A 170 -10.09 -10.42 -30.58
C THR A 170 -9.48 -11.83 -30.69
N ILE A 171 -10.19 -12.80 -30.09
CA ILE A 171 -9.79 -14.23 -30.05
C ILE A 171 -9.48 -14.81 -31.45
N ASP A 172 -9.87 -14.14 -32.50
CA ASP A 172 -9.70 -14.53 -33.91
C ASP A 172 -8.27 -14.39 -34.46
N ASP A 173 -7.35 -13.72 -33.74
CA ASP A 173 -5.97 -13.49 -34.19
C ASP A 173 -4.93 -14.46 -33.58
N ILE A 174 -5.36 -15.50 -32.89
CA ILE A 174 -4.44 -16.53 -32.38
C ILE A 174 -4.10 -17.49 -33.54
N ASP A 175 -2.98 -17.24 -34.19
CA ASP A 175 -2.36 -18.15 -35.16
C ASP A 175 -1.94 -19.44 -34.41
N GLU A 176 -2.81 -20.45 -34.47
CA GLU A 176 -2.60 -21.77 -33.84
C GLU A 176 -1.28 -22.40 -34.25
N GLU A 177 -0.79 -22.12 -35.45
CA GLU A 177 0.46 -22.66 -35.98
C GLU A 177 1.69 -22.07 -35.27
N LYS A 178 1.66 -20.77 -34.92
CA LYS A 178 2.72 -20.12 -34.12
C LYS A 178 2.74 -20.60 -32.67
N VAL A 179 1.58 -20.87 -32.10
CA VAL A 179 1.48 -21.43 -30.74
C VAL A 179 2.04 -22.86 -30.72
N ARG A 180 1.68 -23.72 -31.70
CA ARG A 180 2.21 -25.07 -31.80
C ARG A 180 3.72 -25.11 -32.03
N THR A 181 4.25 -24.19 -32.84
CA THR A 181 5.70 -24.10 -33.11
C THR A 181 6.48 -23.67 -31.86
N LYS A 182 5.96 -22.71 -31.05
CA LYS A 182 6.57 -22.31 -29.78
C LYS A 182 6.52 -23.41 -28.72
N LEU A 183 5.46 -24.18 -28.67
CA LEU A 183 5.33 -25.33 -27.78
C LEU A 183 6.28 -26.47 -28.12
N LYS A 184 6.51 -26.74 -29.42
CA LYS A 184 7.48 -27.76 -29.89
C LYS A 184 8.93 -27.38 -29.59
N ASN A 185 9.25 -26.10 -29.57
CA ASN A 185 10.61 -25.60 -29.31
C ASN A 185 10.92 -25.40 -27.83
N ASN A 186 9.94 -25.61 -26.94
CA ASN A 186 10.16 -25.49 -25.49
C ASN A 186 10.70 -26.81 -24.94
N SER A 187 12.03 -26.88 -24.72
CA SER A 187 12.78 -28.05 -24.24
C SER A 187 12.27 -28.64 -22.91
N PHE A 188 11.46 -27.90 -22.18
CA PHE A 188 10.84 -28.35 -20.93
C PHE A 188 9.73 -29.39 -21.16
N ILE A 189 8.97 -29.23 -22.23
CA ILE A 189 7.86 -30.15 -22.59
C ILE A 189 8.41 -31.46 -23.16
N THR A 190 9.51 -31.41 -23.91
CA THR A 190 10.16 -32.60 -24.45
C THR A 190 10.72 -33.52 -23.37
N ASN A 191 11.16 -32.97 -22.24
CA ASN A 191 11.65 -33.77 -21.10
C ASN A 191 10.53 -34.42 -20.26
N LEU A 192 9.36 -33.80 -20.20
CA LEU A 192 8.18 -34.39 -19.54
C LEU A 192 7.62 -35.59 -20.32
N GLN A 193 7.56 -35.51 -21.63
CA GLN A 193 7.11 -36.61 -22.48
C GLN A 193 8.04 -37.82 -22.43
N ARG A 194 9.37 -37.63 -22.31
CA ARG A 194 10.31 -38.74 -22.17
C ARG A 194 10.23 -39.46 -20.82
N ARG A 195 9.76 -38.80 -19.77
CA ARG A 195 9.59 -39.43 -18.44
C ARG A 195 8.28 -40.19 -18.26
N CYS A 196 7.26 -39.89 -19.06
CA CYS A 196 5.95 -40.55 -18.96
C CYS A 196 5.81 -41.80 -19.84
N PHE A 197 6.75 -42.08 -20.74
CA PHE A 197 6.67 -43.22 -21.66
C PHE A 197 7.85 -44.20 -21.57
N SER A 198 8.60 -44.20 -20.47
CA SER A 198 9.60 -45.26 -20.19
C SER A 198 9.18 -46.07 -18.99
N THR A 199 8.13 -46.86 -19.16
CA THR A 199 7.80 -48.03 -18.35
C THR A 199 7.31 -49.08 -19.31
N ASP A 200 8.28 -49.89 -19.77
CA ASP A 200 8.17 -51.30 -20.08
C ASP A 200 9.53 -51.95 -19.76
#